data_271e049ee65fc1517a258f3fc2a4715e
#
_entry.id   271e049ee65fc1517a258f3fc2a4715e
#
_cell.length_a   1.000
_cell.length_b   1.000
_cell.length_c   1.000
_cell.angle_alpha   90.00
_cell.angle_beta   90.00
_cell.angle_gamma   90.00
#
_symmetry.space_group_name_H-M   'P 1'
#
loop_
_entity.id
_entity.type
_entity.pdbx_description
1 polymer ?
#
loop_
_entity_poly.entity_id
_entity_poly.type
_entity_poly.pdbx_seq_one_letter_code
_entity_poly.pdbx_strand_id
1 'polypeptide(L)'
;MESRLFQVDAFAGRPFTGSPERIGPDGSLRKFFMLDPAITYLNHAAYGATPRPVFESFQRWQLDLERQPVDFLSRYSTERLAHARAVLADYVDTDRDNLVYVSNGTTGLNIIARSIPVGPNEEVLSSDHEHGGIDRLFRFASQKLGFTYVRREIPVPVTTHADFIDRFWGGVTERTKVILLSHFTSPTSLLFPVEEICRRARAAGILTIIDGSHVPGQFPLSLRRLDPDFYVGILHKWVCAPKGCAFLYARPSAQGLLDPLIVSWGWAPKNPGPSKFVDFHEWQGSRDVSEFLAAPDAIAFQAEYDWDTVRSQCRELALYAQREVTRITGIPPYHSTPEWAGQVVCANLPRHIGNPDDFKNRLRFEHNIEVSVDVFRDQPRIRISIQGYNTIGDVHALLAALQRLL
;
A
#
# COMPACT_ATOMS: atom_id res chain seq x y z
N MET A 1 8.91 31.67 -2.50
CA MET A 1 7.98 30.65 -1.92
C MET A 1 8.87 29.50 -1.46
N GLU A 2 9.20 29.52 -0.18
CA GLU A 2 10.13 28.55 0.40
C GLU A 2 9.48 27.18 0.49
N SER A 3 10.13 26.17 -0.09
CA SER A 3 9.77 24.77 -0.01
C SER A 3 9.79 24.32 1.45
N ARG A 4 8.65 24.00 2.03
CA ARG A 4 8.61 23.27 3.30
C ARG A 4 9.15 21.87 3.05
N LEU A 5 10.42 21.68 3.33
CA LEU A 5 11.09 20.40 3.43
C LEU A 5 10.39 19.59 4.53
N PHE A 6 9.75 18.51 4.16
CA PHE A 6 9.23 17.53 5.11
C PHE A 6 10.43 16.78 5.70
N GLN A 7 10.84 17.18 6.88
CA GLN A 7 11.81 16.45 7.67
C GLN A 7 11.12 15.20 8.26
N VAL A 8 11.72 14.03 8.05
CA VAL A 8 11.34 12.75 8.69
C VAL A 8 11.40 12.87 10.23
N ASP A 9 12.13 13.85 10.76
CA ASP A 9 12.26 14.18 12.18
C ASP A 9 10.99 14.74 12.84
N ALA A 10 9.94 15.08 12.08
CA ALA A 10 8.68 15.57 12.65
C ALA A 10 7.90 14.50 13.44
N PHE A 11 8.34 13.22 13.39
CA PHE A 11 7.74 12.12 14.14
C PHE A 11 8.58 11.57 15.28
N ALA A 12 9.73 12.17 15.60
CA ALA A 12 10.50 11.85 16.80
C ALA A 12 9.64 12.14 18.03
N GLY A 13 9.36 11.11 18.79
CA GLY A 13 8.36 11.05 19.86
C GLY A 13 8.36 12.21 20.83
N ARG A 14 7.30 13.01 20.81
CA ARG A 14 6.90 13.72 22.02
C ARG A 14 6.40 12.68 23.02
N PRO A 15 6.84 12.70 24.29
CA PRO A 15 6.26 11.83 25.31
C PRO A 15 4.76 12.15 25.40
N PHE A 16 3.95 11.10 25.39
CA PHE A 16 2.50 11.20 25.53
C PHE A 16 2.15 11.87 26.89
N THR A 17 1.57 13.06 26.86
CA THR A 17 1.09 13.80 28.03
C THR A 17 -0.44 14.01 28.00
N GLY A 18 -1.17 13.32 27.10
CA GLY A 18 -2.60 13.45 26.94
C GLY A 18 -3.41 12.48 27.80
N SER A 19 -4.61 12.90 28.20
CA SER A 19 -5.63 12.04 28.80
C SER A 19 -6.02 10.91 27.82
N PRO A 20 -6.27 9.67 28.29
CA PRO A 20 -6.69 8.54 27.44
C PRO A 20 -7.91 8.82 26.55
N GLU A 21 -8.76 9.75 26.93
CA GLU A 21 -9.99 10.13 26.22
C GLU A 21 -9.74 10.95 24.94
N ARG A 22 -8.50 11.39 24.68
CA ARG A 22 -8.11 12.21 23.51
C ARG A 22 -7.18 11.51 22.54
N ILE A 23 -6.99 10.19 22.65
CA ILE A 23 -6.14 9.43 21.71
C ILE A 23 -6.92 9.08 20.45
N GLY A 24 -6.37 9.45 19.30
CA GLY A 24 -6.90 9.05 18.00
C GLY A 24 -7.96 9.99 17.42
N PRO A 25 -8.57 9.60 16.27
CA PRO A 25 -9.64 10.37 15.65
C PRO A 25 -10.87 10.49 16.55
N ASP A 26 -11.60 11.58 16.40
CA ASP A 26 -12.83 11.87 17.16
C ASP A 26 -14.08 11.16 16.61
N GLY A 27 -13.94 10.42 15.49
CA GLY A 27 -15.03 9.74 14.81
C GLY A 27 -15.88 10.65 13.90
N SER A 28 -15.55 11.92 13.78
CA SER A 28 -16.31 12.88 12.95
C SER A 28 -16.38 12.48 11.47
N LEU A 29 -15.39 11.76 10.96
CA LEU A 29 -15.36 11.26 9.59
C LEU A 29 -16.22 10.00 9.37
N ARG A 30 -16.66 9.30 10.43
CA ARG A 30 -17.46 8.06 10.32
C ARG A 30 -18.73 8.23 9.48
N LYS A 31 -19.38 9.39 9.56
CA LYS A 31 -20.59 9.72 8.80
C LYS A 31 -20.43 9.64 7.27
N PHE A 32 -19.21 9.77 6.78
CA PHE A 32 -18.92 9.66 5.34
C PHE A 32 -18.74 8.23 4.87
N PHE A 33 -18.46 7.27 5.74
CA PHE A 33 -18.22 5.90 5.36
C PHE A 33 -19.48 5.04 5.48
N MET A 34 -19.71 4.19 4.48
CA MET A 34 -20.91 3.34 4.38
C MET A 34 -20.72 1.99 5.08
N LEU A 35 -19.86 1.94 6.09
CA LEU A 35 -19.63 0.75 6.89
C LEU A 35 -20.85 0.43 7.75
N ASP A 36 -21.12 -0.86 7.96
CA ASP A 36 -22.16 -1.32 8.87
C ASP A 36 -21.88 -0.80 10.30
N PRO A 37 -22.78 0.00 10.88
CA PRO A 37 -22.57 0.59 12.20
C PRO A 37 -22.55 -0.44 13.34
N ALA A 38 -23.09 -1.65 13.13
CA ALA A 38 -23.05 -2.72 14.09
C ALA A 38 -21.69 -3.42 14.19
N ILE A 39 -20.74 -3.10 13.28
CA ILE A 39 -19.45 -3.76 13.20
C ILE A 39 -18.34 -2.78 13.57
N THR A 40 -17.51 -3.16 14.52
CA THR A 40 -16.23 -2.49 14.80
C THR A 40 -15.23 -2.90 13.72
N TYR A 41 -15.02 -2.01 12.73
CA TYR A 41 -14.21 -2.31 11.56
C TYR A 41 -12.77 -1.83 11.74
N LEU A 42 -11.86 -2.76 12.08
CA LEU A 42 -10.42 -2.53 12.32
C LEU A 42 -9.54 -3.19 11.24
N ASN A 43 -10.07 -3.35 10.02
CA ASN A 43 -9.42 -4.07 8.91
C ASN A 43 -9.31 -3.26 7.61
N HIS A 44 -9.15 -1.94 7.72
CA HIS A 44 -9.03 -1.05 6.55
C HIS A 44 -7.90 -1.45 5.59
N ALA A 45 -6.77 -1.92 6.12
CA ALA A 45 -5.59 -2.34 5.34
C ALA A 45 -5.86 -3.50 4.37
N ALA A 46 -6.92 -4.29 4.57
CA ALA A 46 -7.25 -5.40 3.69
C ALA A 46 -7.70 -4.90 2.31
N TYR A 47 -8.76 -4.09 2.27
CA TYR A 47 -9.40 -3.65 1.01
C TYR A 47 -9.77 -2.16 0.98
N GLY A 48 -9.59 -1.42 2.09
CA GLY A 48 -10.05 -0.05 2.22
C GLY A 48 -11.57 0.08 2.33
N ALA A 49 -12.02 1.28 2.68
CA ALA A 49 -13.41 1.71 2.60
C ALA A 49 -13.45 3.04 1.84
N THR A 50 -14.41 3.19 0.95
CA THR A 50 -14.58 4.39 0.13
C THR A 50 -15.60 5.32 0.79
N PRO A 51 -15.30 6.60 1.03
CA PRO A 51 -16.28 7.52 1.59
C PRO A 51 -17.38 7.86 0.57
N ARG A 52 -18.58 8.13 1.05
CA ARG A 52 -19.78 8.39 0.25
C ARG A 52 -19.55 9.43 -0.87
N PRO A 53 -18.94 10.61 -0.64
CA PRO A 53 -18.74 11.59 -1.71
C PRO A 53 -17.92 11.03 -2.88
N VAL A 54 -16.88 10.24 -2.59
CA VAL A 54 -16.04 9.58 -3.60
C VAL A 54 -16.79 8.46 -4.32
N PHE A 55 -17.60 7.68 -3.58
CA PHE A 55 -18.43 6.64 -4.17
C PHE A 55 -19.51 7.22 -5.08
N GLU A 56 -20.14 8.31 -4.71
CA GLU A 56 -21.11 9.03 -5.56
C GLU A 56 -20.46 9.61 -6.81
N SER A 57 -19.22 10.09 -6.73
CA SER A 57 -18.46 10.48 -7.93
C SER A 57 -18.22 9.31 -8.86
N PHE A 58 -17.77 8.18 -8.31
CA PHE A 58 -17.59 6.93 -9.07
C PHE A 58 -18.89 6.52 -9.80
N GLN A 59 -20.05 6.57 -9.10
CA GLN A 59 -21.34 6.26 -9.72
C GLN A 59 -21.73 7.25 -10.80
N ARG A 60 -21.41 8.54 -10.66
CA ARG A 60 -21.66 9.55 -11.73
C ARG A 60 -20.88 9.20 -13.00
N TRP A 61 -19.61 8.81 -12.87
CA TRP A 61 -18.81 8.38 -14.03
C TRP A 61 -19.39 7.13 -14.69
N GLN A 62 -19.87 6.16 -13.93
CA GLN A 62 -20.57 4.98 -14.49
C GLN A 62 -21.84 5.36 -15.24
N LEU A 63 -22.65 6.27 -14.70
CA LEU A 63 -23.83 6.77 -15.38
C LEU A 63 -23.48 7.52 -16.68
N ASP A 64 -22.40 8.30 -16.69
CA ASP A 64 -21.94 8.99 -17.90
C ASP A 64 -21.44 8.00 -18.97
N LEU A 65 -20.77 6.92 -18.56
CA LEU A 65 -20.40 5.83 -19.45
C LEU A 65 -21.64 5.20 -20.11
N GLU A 66 -22.67 4.87 -19.35
CA GLU A 66 -23.89 4.23 -19.89
C GLU A 66 -24.76 5.18 -20.72
N ARG A 67 -24.70 6.49 -20.47
CA ARG A 67 -25.42 7.48 -21.31
C ARG A 67 -24.90 7.56 -22.73
N GLN A 68 -23.57 7.48 -22.92
CA GLN A 68 -22.94 7.57 -24.23
C GLN A 68 -21.62 6.80 -24.28
N PRO A 69 -21.65 5.46 -24.37
CA PRO A 69 -20.43 4.61 -24.25
C PRO A 69 -19.35 4.94 -25.30
N VAL A 70 -19.75 5.27 -26.53
CA VAL A 70 -18.79 5.60 -27.60
C VAL A 70 -18.09 6.93 -27.32
N ASP A 71 -18.82 7.94 -26.88
CA ASP A 71 -18.23 9.24 -26.53
C ASP A 71 -17.30 9.08 -25.34
N PHE A 72 -17.77 8.36 -24.31
CA PHE A 72 -17.02 8.14 -23.10
C PHE A 72 -15.70 7.40 -23.34
N LEU A 73 -15.75 6.23 -23.99
CA LEU A 73 -14.57 5.37 -24.16
C LEU A 73 -13.69 5.75 -25.35
N SER A 74 -14.28 6.25 -26.47
CA SER A 74 -13.51 6.46 -27.70
C SER A 74 -13.10 7.91 -27.94
N ARG A 75 -13.85 8.89 -27.42
CA ARG A 75 -13.57 10.31 -27.67
C ARG A 75 -12.92 11.01 -26.48
N TYR A 76 -13.39 10.71 -25.27
CA TYR A 76 -13.02 11.51 -24.08
C TYR A 76 -12.20 10.76 -23.03
N SER A 77 -12.08 9.42 -23.09
CA SER A 77 -11.37 8.64 -22.07
C SER A 77 -9.90 9.04 -21.94
N THR A 78 -9.20 9.25 -23.03
CA THR A 78 -7.78 9.62 -23.05
C THR A 78 -7.53 10.95 -22.32
N GLU A 79 -8.35 11.98 -22.60
CA GLU A 79 -8.23 13.29 -21.95
C GLU A 79 -8.59 13.21 -20.47
N ARG A 80 -9.68 12.52 -20.13
CA ARG A 80 -10.15 12.33 -18.76
C ARG A 80 -9.12 11.57 -17.92
N LEU A 81 -8.57 10.48 -18.44
CA LEU A 81 -7.51 9.72 -17.77
C LEU A 81 -6.21 10.52 -17.64
N ALA A 82 -5.84 11.32 -18.65
CA ALA A 82 -4.69 12.22 -18.56
C ALA A 82 -4.86 13.27 -17.45
N HIS A 83 -6.07 13.81 -17.27
CA HIS A 83 -6.37 14.70 -16.15
C HIS A 83 -6.27 13.98 -14.80
N ALA A 84 -6.87 12.80 -14.68
CA ALA A 84 -6.81 12.02 -13.45
C ALA A 84 -5.36 11.62 -13.11
N ARG A 85 -4.53 11.27 -14.12
CA ARG A 85 -3.09 11.00 -13.91
C ARG A 85 -2.33 12.25 -13.47
N ALA A 86 -2.66 13.44 -14.00
CA ALA A 86 -2.01 14.68 -13.58
C ALA A 86 -2.25 14.95 -12.09
N VAL A 87 -3.48 14.83 -11.60
CA VAL A 87 -3.81 15.00 -10.18
C VAL A 87 -3.07 13.95 -9.32
N LEU A 88 -3.03 12.71 -9.78
CA LEU A 88 -2.29 11.66 -9.07
C LEU A 88 -0.78 11.93 -9.06
N ALA A 89 -0.22 12.39 -10.18
CA ALA A 89 1.20 12.71 -10.31
C ALA A 89 1.62 13.81 -9.34
N ASP A 90 0.82 14.86 -9.21
CA ASP A 90 1.05 15.93 -8.22
C ASP A 90 0.98 15.37 -6.79
N TYR A 91 0.04 14.44 -6.51
CA TYR A 91 -0.14 13.84 -5.19
C TYR A 91 1.03 12.95 -4.76
N VAL A 92 1.68 12.24 -5.70
CA VAL A 92 2.81 11.34 -5.42
C VAL A 92 4.16 11.93 -5.86
N ASP A 93 4.21 13.21 -6.24
CA ASP A 93 5.38 13.99 -6.67
C ASP A 93 6.16 13.30 -7.80
N THR A 94 5.55 13.28 -9.00
CA THR A 94 6.19 12.80 -10.24
C THR A 94 5.56 13.46 -11.47
N ASP A 95 6.05 13.12 -12.66
CA ASP A 95 5.43 13.57 -13.91
C ASP A 95 4.31 12.61 -14.32
N ARG A 96 3.19 13.16 -14.83
CA ARG A 96 1.98 12.39 -15.17
C ARG A 96 2.22 11.25 -16.17
N ASP A 97 3.20 11.39 -17.06
CA ASP A 97 3.49 10.42 -18.11
C ASP A 97 4.45 9.30 -17.62
N ASN A 98 4.84 9.34 -16.34
CA ASN A 98 5.54 8.27 -15.64
C ASN A 98 4.59 7.33 -14.88
N LEU A 99 3.28 7.59 -14.93
CA LEU A 99 2.23 6.83 -14.26
C LEU A 99 1.24 6.25 -15.26
N VAL A 100 0.74 5.05 -14.95
CA VAL A 100 -0.47 4.48 -15.56
C VAL A 100 -1.36 3.91 -14.47
N TYR A 101 -2.67 4.00 -14.66
CA TYR A 101 -3.61 3.31 -13.80
C TYR A 101 -3.63 1.81 -14.08
N VAL A 102 -3.72 1.02 -13.02
CA VAL A 102 -3.92 -0.43 -13.05
C VAL A 102 -5.00 -0.82 -12.06
N SER A 103 -5.64 -1.95 -12.28
CA SER A 103 -6.78 -2.38 -11.45
C SER A 103 -6.41 -2.68 -9.99
N ASN A 104 -5.18 -3.07 -9.73
CA ASN A 104 -4.67 -3.37 -8.37
C ASN A 104 -3.14 -3.54 -8.39
N GLY A 105 -2.54 -3.64 -7.19
CA GLY A 105 -1.10 -3.86 -7.06
C GLY A 105 -0.60 -5.15 -7.70
N THR A 106 -1.39 -6.21 -7.65
CA THR A 106 -1.03 -7.49 -8.28
C THR A 106 -0.86 -7.35 -9.80
N THR A 107 -1.77 -6.61 -10.46
CA THR A 107 -1.67 -6.34 -11.91
C THR A 107 -0.40 -5.56 -12.22
N GLY A 108 -0.12 -4.47 -11.50
CA GLY A 108 1.10 -3.67 -11.71
C GLY A 108 2.38 -4.49 -11.54
N LEU A 109 2.47 -5.27 -10.47
CA LEU A 109 3.63 -6.12 -10.21
C LEU A 109 3.76 -7.27 -11.23
N ASN A 110 2.64 -7.79 -11.79
CA ASN A 110 2.69 -8.77 -12.89
C ASN A 110 3.23 -8.17 -14.18
N ILE A 111 2.88 -6.91 -14.53
CA ILE A 111 3.47 -6.22 -15.67
C ILE A 111 4.99 -6.20 -15.51
N ILE A 112 5.48 -5.77 -14.35
CA ILE A 112 6.92 -5.68 -14.08
C ILE A 112 7.59 -7.08 -14.11
N ALA A 113 7.07 -8.03 -13.33
CA ALA A 113 7.70 -9.35 -13.16
C ALA A 113 7.81 -10.16 -14.46
N ARG A 114 6.98 -9.86 -15.46
CA ARG A 114 7.00 -10.51 -16.79
C ARG A 114 7.89 -9.79 -17.80
N SER A 115 8.30 -8.57 -17.50
CA SER A 115 9.02 -7.67 -18.40
C SER A 115 10.48 -7.47 -18.02
N ILE A 116 10.83 -7.66 -16.73
CA ILE A 116 12.20 -7.41 -16.27
C ILE A 116 13.23 -8.29 -16.98
N PRO A 117 14.37 -7.73 -17.41
CA PRO A 117 15.43 -8.45 -18.10
C PRO A 117 16.30 -9.21 -17.07
N VAL A 118 15.78 -10.33 -16.55
CA VAL A 118 16.48 -11.21 -15.62
C VAL A 118 16.33 -12.66 -16.06
N GLY A 119 17.42 -13.41 -16.06
CA GLY A 119 17.44 -14.77 -16.59
C GLY A 119 18.28 -15.74 -15.77
N PRO A 120 18.66 -16.88 -16.38
CA PRO A 120 19.46 -17.90 -15.73
C PRO A 120 20.78 -17.35 -15.16
N ASN A 121 21.16 -17.83 -13.98
CA ASN A 121 22.33 -17.40 -13.20
C ASN A 121 22.27 -16.00 -12.61
N GLU A 122 21.17 -15.27 -12.78
CA GLU A 122 20.93 -13.98 -12.16
C GLU A 122 19.98 -14.10 -10.97
N GLU A 123 19.91 -13.07 -10.13
CA GLU A 123 19.15 -13.07 -8.90
C GLU A 123 18.19 -11.89 -8.82
N VAL A 124 16.98 -12.18 -8.31
CA VAL A 124 16.07 -11.20 -7.75
C VAL A 124 16.13 -11.32 -6.24
N LEU A 125 16.65 -10.29 -5.58
CA LEU A 125 16.74 -10.22 -4.12
C LEU A 125 15.47 -9.57 -3.56
N SER A 126 14.92 -10.18 -2.52
CA SER A 126 13.73 -9.68 -1.79
C SER A 126 13.84 -9.96 -0.30
N SER A 127 12.90 -9.47 0.49
CA SER A 127 12.76 -9.83 1.90
C SER A 127 11.78 -11.00 2.08
N ASP A 128 11.79 -11.61 3.25
CA ASP A 128 10.78 -12.60 3.64
C ASP A 128 9.52 -11.95 4.27
N HIS A 129 9.44 -10.62 4.26
CA HIS A 129 8.29 -9.83 4.69
C HIS A 129 7.36 -9.41 3.54
N GLU A 130 7.51 -9.96 2.35
CA GLU A 130 6.70 -9.58 1.20
C GLU A 130 5.26 -10.11 1.32
N HIS A 131 4.34 -9.42 0.66
CA HIS A 131 2.95 -9.89 0.56
C HIS A 131 2.89 -11.27 -0.11
N GLY A 132 2.13 -12.21 0.45
CA GLY A 132 2.11 -13.60 -0.02
C GLY A 132 1.70 -13.80 -1.48
N GLY A 133 0.91 -12.89 -2.07
CA GLY A 133 0.59 -12.89 -3.49
C GLY A 133 1.79 -12.53 -4.35
N ILE A 134 2.62 -11.60 -3.88
CA ILE A 134 3.82 -11.14 -4.59
C ILE A 134 4.96 -12.15 -4.47
N ASP A 135 5.13 -12.76 -3.30
CA ASP A 135 6.05 -13.89 -3.14
C ASP A 135 5.73 -15.04 -4.12
N ARG A 136 4.45 -15.38 -4.28
CA ARG A 136 4.01 -16.38 -5.27
C ARG A 136 4.29 -15.96 -6.71
N LEU A 137 4.06 -14.67 -7.04
CA LEU A 137 4.35 -14.13 -8.37
C LEU A 137 5.82 -14.29 -8.73
N PHE A 138 6.74 -13.90 -7.84
CA PHE A 138 8.16 -13.96 -8.13
C PHE A 138 8.71 -15.39 -8.11
N ARG A 139 8.15 -16.30 -7.32
CA ARG A 139 8.43 -17.74 -7.43
C ARG A 139 7.98 -18.30 -8.78
N PHE A 140 6.79 -17.91 -9.25
CA PHE A 140 6.31 -18.32 -10.58
C PHE A 140 7.20 -17.76 -11.70
N ALA A 141 7.56 -16.46 -11.63
CA ALA A 141 8.43 -15.83 -12.61
C ALA A 141 9.83 -16.48 -12.62
N SER A 142 10.40 -16.79 -11.46
CA SER A 142 11.65 -17.52 -11.31
C SER A 142 11.63 -18.87 -12.05
N GLN A 143 10.56 -19.65 -11.89
CA GLN A 143 10.40 -20.92 -12.61
C GLN A 143 10.29 -20.75 -14.13
N LYS A 144 9.73 -19.62 -14.59
CA LYS A 144 9.54 -19.35 -16.03
C LYS A 144 10.77 -18.77 -16.70
N LEU A 145 11.48 -17.87 -16.03
CA LEU A 145 12.60 -17.11 -16.58
C LEU A 145 13.96 -17.67 -16.17
N GLY A 146 14.01 -18.60 -15.21
CA GLY A 146 15.22 -19.31 -14.78
C GLY A 146 16.10 -18.54 -13.78
N PHE A 147 15.73 -17.36 -13.34
CA PHE A 147 16.49 -16.64 -12.32
C PHE A 147 16.32 -17.24 -10.91
N THR A 148 17.22 -16.92 -10.00
CA THR A 148 17.11 -17.31 -8.59
C THR A 148 16.35 -16.22 -7.81
N TYR A 149 15.23 -16.58 -7.18
CA TYR A 149 14.50 -15.69 -6.26
C TYR A 149 15.05 -15.86 -4.84
N VAL A 150 15.83 -14.88 -4.38
CA VAL A 150 16.49 -14.88 -3.08
C VAL A 150 15.65 -14.11 -2.07
N ARG A 151 15.20 -14.78 -1.01
CA ARG A 151 14.44 -14.18 0.09
C ARG A 151 15.35 -13.97 1.30
N ARG A 152 15.77 -12.74 1.51
CA ARG A 152 16.59 -12.39 2.67
C ARG A 152 15.74 -12.39 3.93
N GLU A 153 16.13 -13.16 4.91
CA GLU A 153 15.51 -13.11 6.23
C GLU A 153 15.88 -11.81 6.94
N ILE A 154 14.84 -11.07 7.38
CA ILE A 154 14.97 -9.87 8.21
C ILE A 154 14.50 -10.23 9.63
N PRO A 155 15.40 -10.31 10.59
CA PRO A 155 15.06 -10.66 11.97
C PRO A 155 14.05 -9.66 12.57
N VAL A 156 13.17 -10.17 13.41
CA VAL A 156 12.23 -9.36 14.20
C VAL A 156 12.48 -9.62 15.70
N PRO A 157 12.34 -8.60 16.56
CA PRO A 157 11.96 -7.23 16.22
C PRO A 157 13.06 -6.49 15.46
N VAL A 158 12.64 -5.68 14.46
CA VAL A 158 13.56 -4.76 13.78
C VAL A 158 14.00 -3.67 14.76
N THR A 159 15.24 -3.20 14.63
CA THR A 159 15.86 -2.25 15.56
C THR A 159 16.04 -0.87 14.94
N THR A 160 17.06 -0.67 14.13
CA THR A 160 17.35 0.59 13.46
C THR A 160 17.29 0.45 11.93
N HIS A 161 17.04 1.56 11.23
CA HIS A 161 17.11 1.58 9.77
C HIS A 161 18.48 1.15 9.24
N ALA A 162 19.56 1.55 9.92
CA ALA A 162 20.92 1.16 9.55
C ALA A 162 21.13 -0.36 9.63
N ASP A 163 20.71 -1.00 10.74
CA ASP A 163 20.80 -2.46 10.90
C ASP A 163 19.97 -3.19 9.82
N PHE A 164 18.77 -2.71 9.53
CA PHE A 164 17.95 -3.26 8.44
C PHE A 164 18.66 -3.17 7.08
N ILE A 165 19.17 -1.96 6.76
CA ILE A 165 19.83 -1.70 5.48
C ILE A 165 21.05 -2.62 5.31
N ASP A 166 21.88 -2.71 6.33
CA ASP A 166 23.10 -3.53 6.27
C ASP A 166 22.78 -5.03 6.16
N ARG A 167 21.77 -5.52 6.89
CA ARG A 167 21.31 -6.91 6.80
C ARG A 167 20.72 -7.23 5.44
N PHE A 168 19.85 -6.36 4.92
CA PHE A 168 19.23 -6.56 3.60
C PHE A 168 20.29 -6.49 2.51
N TRP A 169 21.14 -5.46 2.54
CA TRP A 169 22.20 -5.26 1.55
C TRP A 169 23.25 -6.37 1.55
N GLY A 170 23.50 -6.98 2.70
CA GLY A 170 24.37 -8.18 2.81
C GLY A 170 23.85 -9.40 2.02
N GLY A 171 22.65 -9.34 1.46
CA GLY A 171 22.13 -10.33 0.51
C GLY A 171 22.46 -10.03 -0.96
N VAL A 172 23.00 -8.85 -1.29
CA VAL A 172 23.40 -8.47 -2.65
C VAL A 172 24.66 -9.20 -3.05
N THR A 173 24.65 -9.80 -4.26
CA THR A 173 25.78 -10.48 -4.88
C THR A 173 26.04 -9.90 -6.27
N GLU A 174 27.12 -10.32 -6.95
CA GLU A 174 27.38 -9.93 -8.34
C GLU A 174 26.28 -10.40 -9.31
N ARG A 175 25.51 -11.42 -8.93
CA ARG A 175 24.38 -11.94 -9.70
C ARG A 175 23.08 -11.19 -9.46
N THR A 176 22.99 -10.35 -8.44
CA THR A 176 21.77 -9.57 -8.12
C THR A 176 21.55 -8.52 -9.20
N LYS A 177 20.47 -8.65 -9.98
CA LYS A 177 20.07 -7.71 -11.03
C LYS A 177 18.85 -6.89 -10.67
N VAL A 178 18.04 -7.41 -9.76
CA VAL A 178 16.78 -6.78 -9.36
C VAL A 178 16.61 -6.89 -7.84
N ILE A 179 16.17 -5.83 -7.23
CA ILE A 179 15.68 -5.80 -5.84
C ILE A 179 14.17 -5.59 -5.89
N LEU A 180 13.42 -6.51 -5.26
CA LEU A 180 12.00 -6.38 -4.97
C LEU A 180 11.84 -6.13 -3.47
N LEU A 181 11.19 -5.03 -3.07
CA LEU A 181 10.99 -4.73 -1.66
C LEU A 181 9.67 -4.00 -1.41
N SER A 182 8.93 -4.43 -0.39
CA SER A 182 7.79 -3.68 0.12
C SER A 182 8.25 -2.39 0.80
N HIS A 183 7.60 -1.26 0.48
CA HIS A 183 7.83 0.00 1.19
C HIS A 183 7.19 -0.03 2.58
N PHE A 184 5.98 -0.61 2.67
CA PHE A 184 5.32 -0.92 3.93
C PHE A 184 4.81 -2.36 3.87
N THR A 185 5.29 -3.21 4.77
CA THR A 185 5.06 -4.65 4.71
C THR A 185 3.66 -5.04 5.14
N SER A 186 2.97 -5.84 4.33
CA SER A 186 1.65 -6.38 4.67
C SER A 186 1.69 -7.38 5.83
N PRO A 187 2.65 -8.33 5.87
CA PRO A 187 2.70 -9.32 6.94
C PRO A 187 3.04 -8.75 8.31
N THR A 188 3.89 -7.76 8.42
CA THR A 188 4.46 -7.31 9.71
C THR A 188 4.17 -5.86 10.03
N SER A 189 3.55 -5.12 9.10
CA SER A 189 3.19 -3.70 9.24
C SER A 189 4.38 -2.82 9.60
N LEU A 190 5.47 -2.97 8.85
CA LEU A 190 6.73 -2.25 9.04
C LEU A 190 7.00 -1.33 7.84
N LEU A 191 7.34 -0.09 8.10
CA LEU A 191 7.81 0.88 7.09
C LEU A 191 9.30 0.65 6.85
N PHE A 192 9.67 0.12 5.69
CA PHE A 192 11.06 -0.14 5.35
C PHE A 192 11.76 1.09 4.78
N PRO A 193 13.05 1.33 5.08
CA PRO A 193 13.83 2.48 4.59
C PRO A 193 14.27 2.28 3.13
N VAL A 194 13.30 2.21 2.20
CA VAL A 194 13.53 1.87 0.79
C VAL A 194 14.30 2.95 0.01
N GLU A 195 14.29 4.20 0.49
CA GLU A 195 15.01 5.32 -0.16
C GLU A 195 16.52 5.03 -0.25
N GLU A 196 17.13 4.62 0.85
CA GLU A 196 18.56 4.27 0.86
C GLU A 196 18.85 3.00 0.04
N ILE A 197 17.94 2.02 0.03
CA ILE A 197 18.06 0.83 -0.80
C ILE A 197 18.01 1.21 -2.30
N CYS A 198 17.06 2.06 -2.72
CA CYS A 198 17.00 2.56 -4.10
C CYS A 198 18.29 3.31 -4.50
N ARG A 199 18.82 4.16 -3.62
CA ARG A 199 20.06 4.89 -3.85
C ARG A 199 21.26 3.95 -4.02
N ARG A 200 21.42 2.94 -3.16
CA ARG A 200 22.48 1.92 -3.27
C ARG A 200 22.34 1.07 -4.52
N ALA A 201 21.12 0.61 -4.81
CA ALA A 201 20.82 -0.20 -5.99
C ALA A 201 21.17 0.54 -7.29
N ARG A 202 20.81 1.82 -7.39
CA ARG A 202 21.17 2.67 -8.53
C ARG A 202 22.69 2.77 -8.72
N ALA A 203 23.44 3.02 -7.63
CA ALA A 203 24.89 3.09 -7.68
C ALA A 203 25.54 1.76 -8.12
N ALA A 204 24.88 0.64 -7.86
CA ALA A 204 25.31 -0.72 -8.25
C ALA A 204 24.76 -1.20 -9.61
N GLY A 205 23.93 -0.39 -10.30
CA GLY A 205 23.29 -0.78 -11.57
C GLY A 205 22.23 -1.89 -11.41
N ILE A 206 21.62 -1.99 -10.22
CA ILE A 206 20.56 -2.95 -9.88
C ILE A 206 19.21 -2.29 -10.01
N LEU A 207 18.26 -2.90 -10.73
CA LEU A 207 16.88 -2.40 -10.86
C LEU A 207 16.11 -2.56 -9.56
N THR A 208 15.24 -1.59 -9.26
CA THR A 208 14.40 -1.59 -8.07
C THR A 208 12.93 -1.68 -8.41
N ILE A 209 12.24 -2.61 -7.75
CA ILE A 209 10.78 -2.79 -7.78
C ILE A 209 10.28 -2.56 -6.36
N ILE A 210 9.53 -1.50 -6.15
CA ILE A 210 9.01 -1.15 -4.83
C ILE A 210 7.50 -1.41 -4.79
N ASP A 211 7.09 -2.34 -3.93
CA ASP A 211 5.68 -2.54 -3.60
C ASP A 211 5.23 -1.51 -2.55
N GLY A 212 4.63 -0.43 -3.04
CA GLY A 212 4.06 0.65 -2.24
C GLY A 212 2.58 0.50 -1.93
N SER A 213 2.01 -0.70 -2.02
CA SER A 213 0.57 -0.97 -1.90
C SER A 213 -0.08 -0.39 -0.64
N HIS A 214 0.68 -0.14 0.41
CA HIS A 214 0.18 0.40 1.68
C HIS A 214 0.64 1.84 1.97
N VAL A 215 1.32 2.52 1.03
CA VAL A 215 1.94 3.82 1.32
C VAL A 215 1.07 5.01 0.89
N PRO A 216 0.55 5.11 -0.35
CA PRO A 216 -0.27 6.26 -0.76
C PRO A 216 -1.46 6.43 0.19
N GLY A 217 -1.61 7.62 0.76
CA GLY A 217 -2.67 7.95 1.73
C GLY A 217 -2.34 7.64 3.19
N GLN A 218 -1.40 6.74 3.46
CA GLN A 218 -0.93 6.42 4.82
C GLN A 218 0.34 7.21 5.20
N PHE A 219 1.22 7.43 4.23
CA PHE A 219 2.46 8.18 4.40
C PHE A 219 2.61 9.19 3.27
N PRO A 220 3.31 10.31 3.49
CA PRO A 220 3.77 11.18 2.41
C PRO A 220 4.64 10.38 1.43
N LEU A 221 4.41 10.57 0.12
CA LEU A 221 5.14 9.87 -0.92
C LEU A 221 5.68 10.89 -1.94
N SER A 222 6.99 10.86 -2.19
CA SER A 222 7.63 11.56 -3.29
C SER A 222 8.37 10.53 -4.15
N LEU A 223 7.82 10.19 -5.30
CA LEU A 223 8.47 9.27 -6.24
C LEU A 223 9.72 9.90 -6.86
N ARG A 224 9.74 11.22 -6.97
CA ARG A 224 10.93 11.98 -7.43
C ARG A 224 12.10 11.84 -6.47
N ARG A 225 11.86 11.92 -5.17
CA ARG A 225 12.90 11.75 -4.14
C ARG A 225 13.30 10.29 -3.98
N LEU A 226 12.32 9.38 -3.93
CA LEU A 226 12.56 7.94 -3.77
C LEU A 226 13.30 7.36 -4.98
N ASP A 227 12.99 7.85 -6.17
CA ASP A 227 13.60 7.54 -7.47
C ASP A 227 13.77 6.02 -7.74
N PRO A 228 12.73 5.18 -7.54
CA PRO A 228 12.80 3.76 -7.87
C PRO A 228 12.72 3.57 -9.38
N ASP A 229 13.13 2.40 -9.90
CA ASP A 229 12.87 2.07 -11.31
C ASP A 229 11.40 1.81 -11.55
N PHE A 230 10.76 1.06 -10.63
CA PHE A 230 9.33 0.76 -10.67
C PHE A 230 8.72 0.89 -9.27
N TYR A 231 7.50 1.45 -9.23
CA TYR A 231 6.71 1.56 -8.01
C TYR A 231 5.26 1.22 -8.30
N VAL A 232 4.65 0.42 -7.43
CA VAL A 232 3.22 0.12 -7.52
C VAL A 232 2.53 0.61 -6.26
N GLY A 233 1.51 1.48 -6.42
CA GLY A 233 0.74 2.01 -5.32
C GLY A 233 -0.75 1.68 -5.44
N ILE A 234 -1.41 1.38 -4.32
CA ILE A 234 -2.85 1.10 -4.29
C ILE A 234 -3.60 2.32 -3.75
N LEU A 235 -4.57 2.83 -4.53
CA LEU A 235 -5.37 3.99 -4.16
C LEU A 235 -6.65 3.61 -3.40
N HIS A 236 -7.22 2.43 -3.66
CA HIS A 236 -8.44 1.98 -2.98
C HIS A 236 -8.25 1.55 -1.52
N LYS A 237 -7.00 1.54 -1.01
CA LYS A 237 -6.72 1.35 0.41
C LYS A 237 -6.74 2.71 1.13
N TRP A 238 -5.57 3.31 1.35
CA TRP A 238 -5.41 4.46 2.24
C TRP A 238 -5.75 5.81 1.60
N VAL A 239 -5.78 5.91 0.25
CA VAL A 239 -6.36 7.07 -0.44
C VAL A 239 -7.88 7.01 -0.46
N CYS A 240 -8.46 5.85 -0.15
CA CYS A 240 -9.91 5.63 -0.09
C CYS A 240 -10.63 5.78 -1.46
N ALA A 241 -9.93 5.62 -2.58
CA ALA A 241 -10.52 5.55 -3.91
C ALA A 241 -11.45 4.31 -4.07
N PRO A 242 -12.26 4.22 -5.11
CA PRO A 242 -13.06 3.02 -5.39
C PRO A 242 -12.19 1.79 -5.60
N LYS A 243 -12.75 0.59 -5.32
CA LYS A 243 -12.06 -0.69 -5.57
C LYS A 243 -11.73 -0.79 -7.06
N GLY A 244 -10.57 -1.37 -7.37
CA GLY A 244 -10.07 -1.42 -8.73
C GLY A 244 -9.09 -0.29 -9.08
N CYS A 245 -8.80 0.63 -8.16
CA CYS A 245 -7.94 1.78 -8.41
C CYS A 245 -6.55 1.62 -7.79
N ALA A 246 -5.52 1.56 -8.62
CA ALA A 246 -4.10 1.52 -8.30
C ALA A 246 -3.29 2.15 -9.43
N PHE A 247 -1.98 2.32 -9.25
CA PHE A 247 -1.09 2.84 -10.28
C PHE A 247 0.22 2.05 -10.34
N LEU A 248 0.80 2.05 -11.54
CA LEU A 248 2.16 1.64 -11.83
C LEU A 248 2.95 2.90 -12.23
N TYR A 249 4.03 3.15 -11.54
CA TYR A 249 5.06 4.12 -11.90
C TYR A 249 6.25 3.40 -12.52
N ALA A 250 6.79 3.97 -13.59
CA ALA A 250 8.06 3.57 -14.16
C ALA A 250 8.93 4.81 -14.42
N ARG A 251 10.16 4.78 -13.91
CA ARG A 251 11.15 5.83 -14.20
C ARG A 251 11.37 5.93 -15.72
N PRO A 252 11.51 7.13 -16.31
CA PRO A 252 11.63 7.30 -17.76
C PRO A 252 12.64 6.36 -18.43
N SER A 253 13.82 6.17 -17.82
CA SER A 253 14.85 5.27 -18.35
C SER A 253 14.52 3.77 -18.22
N ALA A 254 13.56 3.40 -17.39
CA ALA A 254 13.13 2.02 -17.20
C ALA A 254 11.83 1.67 -17.94
N GLN A 255 11.08 2.67 -18.43
CA GLN A 255 9.80 2.46 -19.15
C GLN A 255 9.94 1.51 -20.34
N GLY A 256 11.03 1.61 -21.09
CA GLY A 256 11.30 0.75 -22.25
C GLY A 256 11.52 -0.73 -21.93
N LEU A 257 11.68 -1.09 -20.65
CA LEU A 257 11.78 -2.47 -20.19
C LEU A 257 10.42 -3.15 -20.04
N LEU A 258 9.32 -2.38 -19.97
CA LEU A 258 7.98 -2.90 -19.68
C LEU A 258 7.22 -3.24 -20.95
N ASP A 259 6.80 -4.50 -21.04
CA ASP A 259 5.85 -4.97 -22.04
C ASP A 259 4.41 -4.91 -21.50
N PRO A 260 3.42 -4.57 -22.34
CA PRO A 260 2.03 -4.58 -21.92
C PRO A 260 1.56 -6.00 -21.57
N LEU A 261 0.96 -6.18 -20.40
CA LEU A 261 0.37 -7.45 -20.00
C LEU A 261 -0.76 -7.88 -20.95
N ILE A 262 -1.50 -6.89 -21.44
CA ILE A 262 -2.57 -7.06 -22.43
C ILE A 262 -2.25 -6.18 -23.63
N VAL A 263 -1.92 -6.80 -24.75
CA VAL A 263 -1.70 -6.09 -26.02
C VAL A 263 -3.03 -5.71 -26.63
N SER A 264 -3.26 -4.41 -26.90
CA SER A 264 -4.46 -3.89 -27.49
C SER A 264 -4.15 -2.66 -28.37
N TRP A 265 -5.12 -1.77 -28.60
CA TRP A 265 -4.99 -0.59 -29.45
C TRP A 265 -3.87 0.39 -29.05
N GLY A 266 -3.43 0.35 -27.81
CA GLY A 266 -2.29 1.12 -27.32
C GLY A 266 -0.94 0.65 -27.86
N TRP A 267 -0.84 -0.61 -28.38
CA TRP A 267 0.36 -1.07 -29.06
C TRP A 267 0.31 -0.65 -30.53
N ALA A 268 1.33 0.10 -30.99
CA ALA A 268 1.41 0.68 -32.33
C ALA A 268 0.14 1.48 -32.74
N PRO A 269 -0.27 2.48 -31.94
CA PRO A 269 -1.47 3.24 -32.20
C PRO A 269 -1.37 4.07 -33.48
N LYS A 270 -2.50 4.29 -34.18
CA LYS A 270 -2.54 5.16 -35.38
C LYS A 270 -2.14 6.61 -35.06
N ASN A 271 -2.53 7.09 -33.90
CA ASN A 271 -2.21 8.42 -33.39
C ASN A 271 -1.48 8.24 -32.05
N PRO A 272 -0.14 8.10 -32.05
CA PRO A 272 0.61 7.93 -30.82
C PRO A 272 0.47 9.13 -29.90
N GLY A 273 0.28 8.86 -28.62
CA GLY A 273 0.34 9.85 -27.55
C GLY A 273 1.77 10.33 -27.31
N PRO A 274 1.97 11.27 -26.36
CA PRO A 274 3.29 11.77 -26.00
C PRO A 274 4.17 10.73 -25.27
N SER A 275 3.57 9.68 -24.74
CA SER A 275 4.26 8.65 -23.95
C SER A 275 3.91 7.25 -24.44
N LYS A 276 4.90 6.54 -24.98
CA LYS A 276 4.78 5.13 -25.37
C LYS A 276 4.39 4.24 -24.17
N PHE A 277 4.89 4.55 -22.98
CA PHE A 277 4.56 3.85 -21.76
C PHE A 277 3.06 3.97 -21.44
N VAL A 278 2.51 5.18 -21.53
CA VAL A 278 1.07 5.40 -21.33
C VAL A 278 0.25 4.69 -22.40
N ASP A 279 0.60 4.84 -23.68
CA ASP A 279 -0.09 4.19 -24.80
C ASP A 279 -0.17 2.67 -24.59
N PHE A 280 0.94 2.04 -24.21
CA PHE A 280 1.03 0.60 -24.05
C PHE A 280 0.24 0.03 -22.88
N HIS A 281 0.13 0.78 -21.79
CA HIS A 281 -0.38 0.24 -20.52
C HIS A 281 -1.76 0.78 -20.12
N GLU A 282 -2.20 1.93 -20.64
CA GLU A 282 -3.47 2.54 -20.22
C GLU A 282 -4.68 1.85 -20.86
N TRP A 283 -4.62 1.59 -22.17
CA TRP A 283 -5.70 0.92 -22.87
C TRP A 283 -5.51 -0.60 -22.92
N GLN A 284 -6.22 -1.30 -22.06
CA GLN A 284 -6.18 -2.76 -21.92
C GLN A 284 -7.43 -3.47 -22.45
N GLY A 285 -8.16 -2.86 -23.40
CA GLY A 285 -9.45 -3.31 -23.89
C GLY A 285 -10.61 -2.50 -23.32
N SER A 286 -11.82 -2.72 -23.88
CA SER A 286 -13.03 -2.01 -23.45
C SER A 286 -13.41 -2.43 -22.04
N ARG A 287 -13.47 -1.46 -21.11
CA ARG A 287 -13.85 -1.67 -19.73
C ARG A 287 -14.35 -0.37 -19.10
N ASP A 288 -15.03 -0.47 -17.98
CA ASP A 288 -15.26 0.66 -17.09
C ASP A 288 -13.92 1.17 -16.54
N VAL A 289 -13.72 2.48 -16.55
CA VAL A 289 -12.55 3.18 -16.02
C VAL A 289 -12.96 4.23 -14.95
N SER A 290 -14.20 4.18 -14.52
CA SER A 290 -14.78 5.14 -13.58
C SER A 290 -14.05 5.18 -12.24
N GLU A 291 -13.47 4.04 -11.81
CA GLU A 291 -12.67 3.96 -10.59
C GLU A 291 -11.39 4.82 -10.65
N PHE A 292 -10.82 4.99 -11.84
CA PHE A 292 -9.65 5.85 -12.05
C PHE A 292 -10.05 7.32 -12.11
N LEU A 293 -11.19 7.61 -12.75
CA LEU A 293 -11.71 8.97 -12.89
C LEU A 293 -12.20 9.54 -11.55
N ALA A 294 -12.55 8.69 -10.59
CA ALA A 294 -12.90 9.09 -9.22
C ALA A 294 -11.70 9.21 -8.27
N ALA A 295 -10.48 8.85 -8.72
CA ALA A 295 -9.28 9.00 -7.88
C ALA A 295 -8.97 10.46 -7.49
N PRO A 296 -9.13 11.47 -8.37
CA PRO A 296 -9.00 12.88 -8.01
C PRO A 296 -9.94 13.29 -6.88
N ASP A 297 -11.18 12.80 -6.86
CA ASP A 297 -12.14 13.12 -5.78
C ASP A 297 -11.71 12.50 -4.44
N ALA A 298 -11.08 11.33 -4.46
CA ALA A 298 -10.53 10.71 -3.27
C ALA A 298 -9.34 11.52 -2.71
N ILE A 299 -8.48 12.06 -3.56
CA ILE A 299 -7.38 12.95 -3.18
C ILE A 299 -7.94 14.28 -2.65
N ALA A 300 -8.94 14.85 -3.31
CA ALA A 300 -9.60 16.07 -2.87
C ALA A 300 -10.29 15.90 -1.51
N PHE A 301 -10.95 14.76 -1.27
CA PHE A 301 -11.52 14.42 0.03
C PHE A 301 -10.46 14.44 1.14
N GLN A 302 -9.27 13.88 0.88
CA GLN A 302 -8.19 13.93 1.86
C GLN A 302 -7.70 15.37 2.12
N ALA A 303 -7.58 16.18 1.08
CA ALA A 303 -7.17 17.58 1.21
C ALA A 303 -8.17 18.42 2.00
N GLU A 304 -9.49 18.15 1.84
CA GLU A 304 -10.57 18.86 2.55
C GLU A 304 -10.54 18.60 4.07
N TYR A 305 -10.12 17.40 4.50
CA TYR A 305 -10.20 16.99 5.92
C TYR A 305 -8.85 16.94 6.64
N ASP A 306 -7.87 17.75 6.24
CA ASP A 306 -6.53 17.80 6.87
C ASP A 306 -5.95 16.40 7.13
N TRP A 307 -5.69 15.69 6.06
CA TRP A 307 -5.31 14.26 6.15
C TRP A 307 -4.01 14.01 6.89
N ASP A 308 -3.14 15.02 7.03
CA ASP A 308 -1.92 14.92 7.82
C ASP A 308 -2.25 14.73 9.31
N THR A 309 -3.19 15.53 9.82
CA THR A 309 -3.72 15.37 11.17
C THR A 309 -4.42 14.03 11.34
N VAL A 310 -5.29 13.64 10.40
CA VAL A 310 -5.99 12.34 10.42
C VAL A 310 -5.00 11.18 10.48
N ARG A 311 -3.96 11.17 9.63
CA ARG A 311 -2.92 10.13 9.64
C ARG A 311 -2.19 10.05 10.97
N SER A 312 -1.83 11.19 11.53
CA SER A 312 -1.12 11.26 12.82
C SER A 312 -1.97 10.68 13.95
N GLN A 313 -3.24 11.08 14.05
CA GLN A 313 -4.17 10.56 15.03
C GLN A 313 -4.44 9.06 14.88
N CYS A 314 -4.63 8.59 13.64
CA CYS A 314 -4.81 7.17 13.36
C CYS A 314 -3.59 6.34 13.78
N ARG A 315 -2.38 6.83 13.47
CA ARG A 315 -1.13 6.17 13.86
C ARG A 315 -0.97 6.10 15.39
N GLU A 316 -1.30 7.18 16.08
CA GLU A 316 -1.26 7.23 17.54
C GLU A 316 -2.21 6.18 18.16
N LEU A 317 -3.44 6.09 17.66
CA LEU A 317 -4.43 5.10 18.13
C LEU A 317 -4.00 3.67 17.78
N ALA A 318 -3.39 3.44 16.60
CA ALA A 318 -2.85 2.14 16.22
C ALA A 318 -1.72 1.69 17.18
N LEU A 319 -0.79 2.59 17.49
CA LEU A 319 0.29 2.33 18.46
C LEU A 319 -0.25 2.10 19.87
N TYR A 320 -1.29 2.82 20.28
CA TYR A 320 -1.99 2.55 21.54
C TYR A 320 -2.56 1.13 21.56
N ALA A 321 -3.30 0.76 20.52
CA ALA A 321 -3.87 -0.59 20.40
C ALA A 321 -2.78 -1.68 20.47
N GLN A 322 -1.65 -1.49 19.77
CA GLN A 322 -0.53 -2.43 19.81
C GLN A 322 0.07 -2.58 21.22
N ARG A 323 0.30 -1.46 21.92
CA ARG A 323 0.82 -1.49 23.30
C ARG A 323 -0.11 -2.24 24.24
N GLU A 324 -1.41 -1.99 24.17
CA GLU A 324 -2.39 -2.65 25.02
C GLU A 324 -2.52 -4.14 24.71
N VAL A 325 -2.52 -4.54 23.45
CA VAL A 325 -2.47 -5.97 23.09
C VAL A 325 -1.18 -6.62 23.59
N THR A 326 -0.04 -5.95 23.43
CA THR A 326 1.26 -6.42 23.97
C THR A 326 1.21 -6.58 25.50
N ARG A 327 0.54 -5.65 26.22
CA ARG A 327 0.36 -5.74 27.67
C ARG A 327 -0.51 -6.95 28.06
N ILE A 328 -1.54 -7.26 27.30
CA ILE A 328 -2.41 -8.41 27.55
C ILE A 328 -1.67 -9.73 27.26
N THR A 329 -0.93 -9.80 26.16
CA THR A 329 -0.30 -11.04 25.69
C THR A 329 1.09 -11.29 26.29
N GLY A 330 1.79 -10.25 26.73
CA GLY A 330 3.20 -10.30 27.16
C GLY A 330 4.19 -10.54 26.02
N ILE A 331 3.75 -10.56 24.74
CA ILE A 331 4.59 -10.90 23.58
C ILE A 331 5.00 -9.62 22.85
N PRO A 332 6.30 -9.32 22.69
CA PRO A 332 6.77 -8.09 22.04
C PRO A 332 6.29 -7.96 20.59
N PRO A 333 6.10 -6.74 20.07
CA PRO A 333 5.80 -6.49 18.67
C PRO A 333 7.01 -6.73 17.75
N TYR A 334 6.81 -6.59 16.42
CA TYR A 334 7.87 -6.82 15.43
C TYR A 334 8.88 -5.66 15.28
N HIS A 335 8.76 -4.60 16.04
CA HIS A 335 9.67 -3.44 16.03
C HIS A 335 9.99 -2.97 17.45
N SER A 336 11.18 -2.39 17.62
CA SER A 336 11.62 -1.85 18.91
C SER A 336 11.23 -0.38 19.12
N THR A 337 10.97 0.35 18.03
CA THR A 337 10.64 1.78 18.06
C THR A 337 9.43 2.09 17.17
N PRO A 338 8.64 3.13 17.49
CA PRO A 338 7.43 3.45 16.75
C PRO A 338 7.66 3.97 15.33
N GLU A 339 8.89 4.35 14.95
CA GLU A 339 9.21 4.87 13.61
C GLU A 339 8.85 3.90 12.47
N TRP A 340 8.84 2.59 12.75
CA TRP A 340 8.47 1.54 11.82
C TRP A 340 6.96 1.42 11.59
N ALA A 341 6.13 2.00 12.45
CA ALA A 341 4.69 1.80 12.45
C ALA A 341 3.94 2.85 11.62
N GLY A 342 2.81 2.46 11.05
CA GLY A 342 1.84 3.32 10.37
C GLY A 342 0.47 3.31 11.04
N GLN A 343 -0.57 3.57 10.24
CA GLN A 343 -1.98 3.46 10.66
C GLN A 343 -2.44 2.00 10.84
N VAL A 344 -1.59 1.06 10.48
CA VAL A 344 -1.78 -0.37 10.75
C VAL A 344 -0.59 -0.91 11.50
N VAL A 345 -0.85 -1.73 12.50
CA VAL A 345 0.12 -2.37 13.37
C VAL A 345 -0.15 -3.84 13.49
N CYS A 346 0.90 -4.62 13.75
CA CYS A 346 0.79 -6.03 14.15
C CYS A 346 1.11 -6.17 15.63
N ALA A 347 0.32 -6.96 16.33
CA ALA A 347 0.60 -7.42 17.70
C ALA A 347 0.57 -8.95 17.73
N ASN A 348 1.48 -9.55 18.48
CA ASN A 348 1.59 -11.00 18.59
C ASN A 348 0.54 -11.57 19.55
N LEU A 349 -0.04 -12.71 19.18
CA LEU A 349 -0.99 -13.46 19.99
C LEU A 349 -0.37 -14.75 20.51
N PRO A 350 -0.82 -15.26 21.67
CA PRO A 350 -0.33 -16.53 22.19
C PRO A 350 -0.61 -17.70 21.24
N ARG A 351 0.29 -18.68 21.19
CA ARG A 351 0.11 -19.87 20.32
C ARG A 351 -1.11 -20.72 20.67
N HIS A 352 -1.59 -20.62 21.90
CA HIS A 352 -2.75 -21.38 22.37
C HIS A 352 -4.11 -20.87 21.86
N ILE A 353 -4.15 -19.78 21.06
CA ILE A 353 -5.40 -19.36 20.38
C ILE A 353 -5.97 -20.41 19.43
N GLY A 354 -5.19 -21.45 19.10
CA GLY A 354 -5.57 -22.46 18.14
C GLY A 354 -5.47 -22.00 16.69
N ASN A 355 -6.47 -22.35 15.88
CA ASN A 355 -6.51 -21.94 14.48
C ASN A 355 -6.81 -20.44 14.36
N PRO A 356 -5.95 -19.65 13.68
CA PRO A 356 -6.14 -18.21 13.50
C PRO A 356 -7.44 -17.82 12.78
N ASP A 357 -7.92 -18.64 11.83
CA ASP A 357 -9.17 -18.39 11.13
C ASP A 357 -10.39 -18.57 12.06
N ASP A 358 -10.37 -19.57 12.93
CA ASP A 358 -11.42 -19.78 13.94
C ASP A 358 -11.41 -18.62 14.95
N PHE A 359 -10.24 -18.20 15.41
CA PHE A 359 -10.11 -17.08 16.33
C PHE A 359 -10.62 -15.75 15.70
N LYS A 360 -10.27 -15.50 14.45
CA LYS A 360 -10.78 -14.36 13.66
C LYS A 360 -12.31 -14.41 13.53
N ASN A 361 -12.87 -15.60 13.24
CA ASN A 361 -14.30 -15.80 13.12
C ASN A 361 -15.04 -15.56 14.45
N ARG A 362 -14.45 -15.96 15.58
CA ARG A 362 -15.01 -15.64 16.91
C ARG A 362 -15.04 -14.14 17.16
N LEU A 363 -13.95 -13.39 16.85
CA LEU A 363 -13.97 -11.93 16.94
C LEU A 363 -15.07 -11.33 16.07
N ARG A 364 -15.23 -11.83 14.84
CA ARG A 364 -16.23 -11.30 13.89
C ARG A 364 -17.67 -11.61 14.29
N PHE A 365 -17.98 -12.85 14.65
CA PHE A 365 -19.37 -13.30 14.81
C PHE A 365 -19.86 -13.31 16.26
N GLU A 366 -18.99 -13.47 17.25
CA GLU A 366 -19.35 -13.41 18.67
C GLU A 366 -19.23 -11.99 19.25
N HIS A 367 -18.30 -11.16 18.69
CA HIS A 367 -17.99 -9.82 19.22
C HIS A 367 -18.25 -8.67 18.23
N ASN A 368 -18.69 -8.95 17.00
CA ASN A 368 -18.90 -7.96 15.91
C ASN A 368 -17.65 -7.12 15.57
N ILE A 369 -16.47 -7.72 15.65
CA ILE A 369 -15.20 -7.07 15.36
C ILE A 369 -14.58 -7.65 14.08
N GLU A 370 -14.44 -6.82 13.05
CA GLU A 370 -13.74 -7.19 11.83
C GLU A 370 -12.26 -6.78 11.94
N VAL A 371 -11.38 -7.77 12.07
CA VAL A 371 -9.93 -7.57 12.22
C VAL A 371 -9.19 -8.76 11.59
N SER A 372 -7.96 -8.55 11.10
CA SER A 372 -7.15 -9.62 10.51
C SER A 372 -6.39 -10.39 11.60
N VAL A 373 -6.50 -11.72 11.57
CA VAL A 373 -5.67 -12.63 12.38
C VAL A 373 -5.07 -13.66 11.42
N ASP A 374 -3.77 -13.84 11.50
CA ASP A 374 -3.01 -14.79 10.67
C ASP A 374 -1.69 -15.20 11.35
N VAL A 375 -0.76 -15.81 10.61
CA VAL A 375 0.52 -16.31 11.13
C VAL A 375 1.68 -15.70 10.35
N PHE A 376 2.72 -15.29 11.06
CA PHE A 376 4.01 -14.95 10.49
C PHE A 376 5.12 -15.75 11.19
N ARG A 377 5.87 -16.58 10.46
CA ARG A 377 6.92 -17.49 11.00
C ARG A 377 6.44 -18.28 12.22
N ASP A 378 5.30 -18.97 12.07
CA ASP A 378 4.66 -19.78 13.14
C ASP A 378 4.18 -18.99 14.37
N GLN A 379 4.25 -17.66 14.34
CA GLN A 379 3.75 -16.78 15.39
C GLN A 379 2.37 -16.23 15.00
N PRO A 380 1.28 -16.61 15.72
CA PRO A 380 -0.04 -15.99 15.52
C PRO A 380 0.03 -14.49 15.85
N ARG A 381 -0.68 -13.70 15.06
CA ARG A 381 -0.72 -12.25 15.21
C ARG A 381 -2.07 -11.67 14.83
N ILE A 382 -2.38 -10.52 15.38
CA ILE A 382 -3.50 -9.68 15.00
C ILE A 382 -2.97 -8.42 14.30
N ARG A 383 -3.57 -8.04 13.18
CA ARG A 383 -3.23 -6.83 12.44
C ARG A 383 -4.38 -5.83 12.54
N ILE A 384 -4.15 -4.76 13.28
CA ILE A 384 -5.14 -3.73 13.61
C ILE A 384 -4.92 -2.54 12.70
N SER A 385 -5.93 -2.15 11.94
CA SER A 385 -5.89 -1.04 10.98
C SER A 385 -6.83 0.06 11.43
N ILE A 386 -6.29 1.25 11.65
CA ILE A 386 -7.03 2.44 12.07
C ILE A 386 -7.17 3.41 10.89
N GLN A 387 -8.38 3.91 10.67
CA GLN A 387 -8.68 4.96 9.70
C GLN A 387 -9.53 6.05 10.37
N GLY A 388 -9.67 7.22 9.76
CA GLY A 388 -10.33 8.40 10.31
C GLY A 388 -11.77 8.21 10.83
N TYR A 389 -12.38 7.07 10.55
CA TYR A 389 -13.70 6.69 11.08
C TYR A 389 -13.63 5.90 12.40
N ASN A 390 -12.45 5.45 12.80
CA ASN A 390 -12.28 4.73 14.07
C ASN A 390 -12.10 5.69 15.25
N THR A 391 -12.44 5.19 16.42
CA THR A 391 -12.29 5.88 17.69
C THR A 391 -11.59 4.99 18.72
N ILE A 392 -11.18 5.56 19.84
CA ILE A 392 -10.66 4.80 20.97
C ILE A 392 -11.66 3.74 21.47
N GLY A 393 -12.97 4.01 21.35
CA GLY A 393 -14.02 3.04 21.69
C GLY A 393 -13.95 1.76 20.86
N ASP A 394 -13.61 1.84 19.57
CA ASP A 394 -13.42 0.68 18.70
C ASP A 394 -12.24 -0.19 19.19
N VAL A 395 -11.16 0.45 19.64
CA VAL A 395 -9.99 -0.25 20.21
C VAL A 395 -10.34 -0.89 21.54
N HIS A 396 -11.05 -0.19 22.42
CA HIS A 396 -11.49 -0.75 23.72
C HIS A 396 -12.42 -1.96 23.53
N ALA A 397 -13.31 -1.95 22.54
CA ALA A 397 -14.13 -3.12 22.19
C ALA A 397 -13.26 -4.33 21.82
N LEU A 398 -12.23 -4.13 21.00
CA LEU A 398 -11.28 -5.18 20.65
C LEU A 398 -10.53 -5.71 21.90
N LEU A 399 -10.01 -4.81 22.74
CA LEU A 399 -9.25 -5.21 23.94
C LEU A 399 -10.12 -6.01 24.92
N ALA A 400 -11.38 -5.61 25.11
CA ALA A 400 -12.33 -6.35 25.94
C ALA A 400 -12.65 -7.74 25.38
N ALA A 401 -12.77 -7.88 24.05
CA ALA A 401 -12.94 -9.17 23.41
C ALA A 401 -11.70 -10.07 23.59
N LEU A 402 -10.50 -9.52 23.38
CA LEU A 402 -9.24 -10.26 23.57
C LEU A 402 -9.08 -10.76 24.99
N GLN A 403 -9.40 -9.94 26.02
CA GLN A 403 -9.34 -10.36 27.43
C GLN A 403 -10.26 -11.53 27.77
N ARG A 404 -11.34 -11.75 27.01
CA ARG A 404 -12.26 -12.88 27.18
C ARG A 404 -11.84 -14.13 26.41
N LEU A 405 -11.09 -13.93 25.33
CA LEU A 405 -10.76 -14.98 24.37
C LEU A 405 -9.36 -15.60 24.64
N LEU A 406 -8.47 -14.86 25.29
CA LEU A 406 -7.12 -15.26 25.66
C LEU A 406 -7.03 -15.73 27.11
#